data_ebdd8b89004e7cdee519ecfc8751d796
#
_entry.id   ebdd8b89004e7cdee519ecfc8751d796
#
_cell.length_a   1.000
_cell.length_b   1.000
_cell.length_c   1.000
_cell.angle_alpha   90.00
_cell.angle_beta   90.00
_cell.angle_gamma   90.00
#
_symmetry.space_group_name_H-M   'P 1'
#
loop_
_entity.id
_entity.type
_entity.pdbx_description
1 polymer ?
#
loop_
_entity_poly.entity_id
_entity_poly.type
_entity_poly.pdbx_seq_one_letter_code
_entity_poly.pdbx_strand_id
1 'polypeptide(L)'
;VGRYGLIHLSNCTDFYFENPDGVDLAGYAFDYYSCFPTFKPNIYLHSNSTLAANWADDLNKGADEGQNHTTADFNLIYTDALAFEKNKAFEDLWVMNAADATIEENASIIKSAMDAYSALSDKAKEQLKKDKCNSTDTYAGKLMALAKAIGLAGDIGTIQYTISSDGKTLTVTGSGALSADMANVAWIEAKVGSVENLVIESAITIQNGALNNMTALETVDAVRGVKVVGGKNVFPN
;
A
#
# COMPACT_ATOMS: atom_id res chain seq x y z
N VAL A 1 26.85 7.38 -4.23
CA VAL A 1 27.90 6.37 -4.43
C VAL A 1 28.67 6.73 -5.69
N GLY A 2 30.01 6.83 -5.58
CA GLY A 2 30.88 7.25 -6.69
C GLY A 2 30.94 6.22 -7.82
N ARG A 3 31.51 6.66 -8.95
CA ARG A 3 31.76 5.80 -10.11
C ARG A 3 32.59 4.56 -9.70
N TYR A 4 32.17 3.36 -10.12
CA TYR A 4 32.76 2.08 -9.72
C TYR A 4 32.72 1.78 -8.21
N GLY A 5 31.90 2.48 -7.44
CA GLY A 5 31.87 2.35 -5.98
C GLY A 5 31.41 0.98 -5.46
N LEU A 6 30.65 0.23 -6.24
CA LEU A 6 30.08 -1.07 -5.88
C LEU A 6 30.50 -2.19 -6.83
N ILE A 7 31.56 -1.99 -7.60
CA ILE A 7 32.12 -3.05 -8.47
C ILE A 7 32.85 -4.11 -7.66
N HIS A 8 33.02 -5.30 -8.23
CA HIS A 8 33.71 -6.46 -7.62
C HIS A 8 33.04 -7.01 -6.34
N LEU A 9 31.76 -6.67 -6.08
CA LEU A 9 30.99 -7.22 -4.98
C LEU A 9 30.23 -8.51 -5.38
N SER A 10 30.88 -9.37 -6.17
CA SER A 10 30.28 -10.59 -6.75
C SER A 10 29.69 -11.57 -5.73
N ASN A 11 30.07 -11.45 -4.46
CA ASN A 11 29.54 -12.26 -3.36
C ASN A 11 28.56 -11.49 -2.46
N CYS A 12 28.28 -10.22 -2.77
CA CYS A 12 27.32 -9.43 -2.01
C CYS A 12 25.92 -9.65 -2.55
N THR A 13 25.08 -10.27 -1.76
CA THR A 13 23.69 -10.59 -2.14
C THR A 13 22.72 -9.49 -1.73
N ASP A 14 23.10 -8.63 -0.79
CA ASP A 14 22.23 -7.67 -0.15
C ASP A 14 22.87 -6.29 -0.06
N PHE A 15 22.17 -5.28 -0.59
CA PHE A 15 22.58 -3.87 -0.56
C PHE A 15 21.53 -3.05 0.18
N TYR A 16 21.94 -2.38 1.26
CA TYR A 16 21.08 -1.55 2.09
C TYR A 16 21.35 -0.07 1.84
N PHE A 17 20.34 0.66 1.42
CA PHE A 17 20.35 2.11 1.26
C PHE A 17 19.41 2.73 2.31
N GLU A 18 19.96 3.01 3.49
CA GLU A 18 19.18 3.45 4.66
C GLU A 18 18.75 4.92 4.60
N ASN A 19 19.37 5.73 3.73
CA ASN A 19 18.98 7.13 3.61
C ASN A 19 17.60 7.28 2.97
N PRO A 20 16.58 7.77 3.69
CA PRO A 20 15.24 7.95 3.16
C PRO A 20 15.15 8.97 2.03
N ASP A 21 16.09 9.95 2.00
CA ASP A 21 16.17 10.94 0.92
C ASP A 21 16.80 10.39 -0.36
N GLY A 22 17.26 9.13 -0.30
CA GLY A 22 17.88 8.44 -1.41
C GLY A 22 19.41 8.55 -1.43
N VAL A 23 19.99 7.87 -2.42
CA VAL A 23 21.42 7.86 -2.67
C VAL A 23 21.63 8.23 -4.12
N ASP A 24 22.49 9.21 -4.38
CA ASP A 24 22.91 9.50 -5.75
C ASP A 24 23.93 8.44 -6.20
N LEU A 25 23.60 7.72 -7.26
CA LEU A 25 24.44 6.73 -7.90
C LEU A 25 25.12 7.39 -9.10
N ALA A 26 26.45 7.50 -9.06
CA ALA A 26 27.22 7.90 -10.23
C ALA A 26 27.16 6.79 -11.30
N GLY A 27 27.35 7.17 -12.56
CA GLY A 27 27.45 6.22 -13.66
C GLY A 27 28.49 5.11 -13.36
N TYR A 28 28.19 3.88 -13.73
CA TYR A 28 28.98 2.68 -13.42
C TYR A 28 29.11 2.36 -11.91
N ALA A 29 28.22 2.84 -11.04
CA ALA A 29 28.25 2.48 -9.62
C ALA A 29 28.15 0.96 -9.42
N PHE A 30 27.31 0.30 -10.23
CA PHE A 30 27.24 -1.16 -10.39
C PHE A 30 27.80 -1.52 -11.77
N ASP A 31 28.97 -2.12 -11.84
CA ASP A 31 29.50 -2.61 -13.11
C ASP A 31 28.99 -4.02 -13.41
N TYR A 32 28.28 -4.13 -14.52
CA TYR A 32 27.61 -5.35 -14.96
C TYR A 32 28.54 -6.57 -15.12
N TYR A 33 29.73 -6.36 -15.67
CA TYR A 33 30.62 -7.48 -16.00
C TYR A 33 31.24 -8.18 -14.80
N SER A 34 31.36 -7.50 -13.69
CA SER A 34 32.04 -8.02 -12.53
C SER A 34 31.14 -8.41 -11.37
N CYS A 35 29.90 -7.89 -11.32
CA CYS A 35 29.07 -8.01 -10.11
C CYS A 35 27.87 -8.96 -10.25
N PHE A 36 27.21 -9.05 -11.40
CA PHE A 36 25.90 -9.67 -11.48
C PHE A 36 25.66 -10.76 -12.54
N PRO A 37 26.65 -11.52 -13.01
CA PRO A 37 26.39 -12.46 -14.11
C PRO A 37 25.60 -13.71 -13.70
N THR A 38 25.43 -14.00 -12.42
CA THR A 38 24.91 -15.30 -11.96
C THR A 38 23.86 -15.24 -10.85
N PHE A 39 23.58 -14.08 -10.25
CA PHE A 39 22.59 -13.96 -9.17
C PHE A 39 21.86 -12.61 -9.23
N LYS A 40 20.69 -12.59 -8.61
CA LYS A 40 19.81 -11.43 -8.52
C LYS A 40 19.89 -10.84 -7.13
N PRO A 41 20.66 -9.75 -6.91
CA PRO A 41 20.85 -9.20 -5.58
C PRO A 41 19.58 -8.51 -5.05
N ASN A 42 19.47 -8.48 -3.74
CA ASN A 42 18.44 -7.74 -3.02
C ASN A 42 18.89 -6.30 -2.82
N ILE A 43 18.04 -5.36 -3.20
CA ILE A 43 18.23 -3.93 -2.98
C ILE A 43 17.20 -3.47 -1.96
N TYR A 44 17.67 -3.11 -0.77
CA TYR A 44 16.85 -2.62 0.33
C TYR A 44 16.90 -1.09 0.36
N LEU A 45 15.76 -0.44 0.23
CA LEU A 45 15.65 1.02 0.31
C LEU A 45 14.27 1.44 0.81
N HIS A 46 14.19 2.64 1.40
CA HIS A 46 12.90 3.18 1.83
C HIS A 46 12.06 3.55 0.61
N SER A 47 10.77 3.22 0.64
CA SER A 47 9.86 3.41 -0.48
C SER A 47 9.68 4.87 -0.93
N ASN A 48 9.91 5.83 -0.03
CA ASN A 48 9.86 7.28 -0.30
C ASN A 48 11.20 7.85 -0.80
N SER A 49 12.27 7.04 -0.88
CA SER A 49 13.57 7.54 -1.33
C SER A 49 13.52 7.96 -2.80
N THR A 50 14.32 8.95 -3.17
CA THR A 50 14.47 9.39 -4.57
C THR A 50 15.04 8.28 -5.45
N LEU A 51 15.93 7.43 -4.90
CA LEU A 51 16.41 6.23 -5.57
C LEU A 51 15.27 5.24 -5.87
N ALA A 52 14.28 5.09 -4.97
CA ALA A 52 13.11 4.24 -5.22
C ALA A 52 12.25 4.72 -6.39
N ALA A 53 12.24 6.02 -6.68
CA ALA A 53 11.50 6.59 -7.82
C ALA A 53 12.22 6.38 -9.15
N ASN A 54 13.56 6.48 -9.16
CA ASN A 54 14.37 6.56 -10.38
C ASN A 54 15.45 5.48 -10.45
N TRP A 55 15.38 4.47 -9.61
CA TRP A 55 16.48 3.52 -9.40
C TRP A 55 16.96 2.81 -10.68
N ALA A 56 16.05 2.49 -11.61
CA ALA A 56 16.43 1.88 -12.89
C ALA A 56 17.26 2.85 -13.75
N ASP A 57 16.87 4.12 -13.79
CA ASP A 57 17.61 5.15 -14.52
C ASP A 57 18.95 5.45 -13.85
N ASP A 58 18.98 5.47 -12.51
CA ASP A 58 20.20 5.70 -11.73
C ASP A 58 21.21 4.55 -11.87
N LEU A 59 20.73 3.31 -11.91
CA LEU A 59 21.57 2.13 -12.17
C LEU A 59 22.15 2.16 -13.59
N ASN A 60 21.42 2.68 -14.56
CA ASN A 60 21.82 2.73 -15.95
C ASN A 60 22.65 3.98 -16.31
N LYS A 61 22.87 4.90 -15.37
CA LYS A 61 23.72 6.08 -15.60
C LYS A 61 25.11 5.66 -16.08
N GLY A 62 25.45 6.03 -17.33
CA GLY A 62 26.73 5.73 -17.94
C GLY A 62 26.92 4.28 -18.36
N ALA A 63 25.89 3.46 -18.42
CA ALA A 63 25.97 2.14 -19.02
C ALA A 63 26.22 2.27 -20.53
N ASP A 64 27.15 1.45 -21.03
CA ASP A 64 27.41 1.35 -22.47
C ASP A 64 26.24 0.60 -23.16
N GLU A 65 26.14 0.75 -24.49
CA GLU A 65 25.15 0.04 -25.30
C GLU A 65 25.19 -1.49 -25.01
N GLY A 66 24.09 -2.05 -24.56
CA GLY A 66 23.98 -3.48 -24.21
C GLY A 66 24.26 -3.82 -22.73
N GLN A 67 24.57 -2.85 -21.88
CA GLN A 67 24.80 -3.02 -20.45
C GLN A 67 23.67 -2.45 -19.57
N ASN A 68 22.52 -2.20 -20.15
CA ASN A 68 21.39 -1.65 -19.42
C ASN A 68 20.80 -2.66 -18.45
N HIS A 69 20.86 -2.36 -17.16
CA HIS A 69 20.12 -3.07 -16.13
C HIS A 69 18.63 -2.75 -16.21
N THR A 70 17.83 -3.74 -15.95
CA THR A 70 16.38 -3.59 -15.81
C THR A 70 15.97 -3.84 -14.37
N THR A 71 14.74 -3.47 -14.02
CA THR A 71 14.16 -3.84 -12.72
C THR A 71 14.08 -5.36 -12.53
N ALA A 72 14.22 -6.14 -13.61
CA ALA A 72 14.24 -7.59 -13.54
C ALA A 72 15.58 -8.17 -13.02
N ASP A 73 16.66 -7.39 -13.06
CA ASP A 73 18.00 -7.83 -12.65
C ASP A 73 18.21 -7.76 -11.13
N PHE A 74 17.27 -7.19 -10.40
CA PHE A 74 17.36 -6.97 -8.95
C PHE A 74 16.06 -7.37 -8.25
N ASN A 75 16.16 -7.77 -6.97
CA ASN A 75 15.02 -7.85 -6.07
C ASN A 75 14.93 -6.56 -5.28
N LEU A 76 13.97 -5.71 -5.62
CA LEU A 76 13.73 -4.47 -4.89
C LEU A 76 12.85 -4.76 -3.67
N ILE A 77 13.34 -4.38 -2.49
CA ILE A 77 12.67 -4.62 -1.20
C ILE A 77 12.53 -3.28 -0.47
N TYR A 78 11.31 -2.88 -0.17
CA TYR A 78 11.07 -1.66 0.58
C TYR A 78 11.21 -1.90 2.08
N THR A 79 12.11 -1.17 2.73
CA THR A 79 12.44 -1.36 4.15
C THR A 79 11.29 -1.03 5.08
N ASP A 80 10.42 -0.10 4.73
CA ASP A 80 9.20 0.23 5.47
C ASP A 80 8.13 -0.88 5.36
N ALA A 81 7.98 -1.53 4.19
CA ALA A 81 7.16 -2.72 4.07
C ALA A 81 7.71 -3.88 4.93
N LEU A 82 9.03 -4.12 4.83
CA LEU A 82 9.69 -5.17 5.61
C LEU A 82 9.58 -4.93 7.13
N ALA A 83 9.65 -3.66 7.56
CA ALA A 83 9.47 -3.31 8.98
C ALA A 83 8.03 -3.61 9.44
N PHE A 84 7.04 -3.39 8.59
CA PHE A 84 5.64 -3.76 8.87
C PHE A 84 5.47 -5.29 9.01
N GLU A 85 6.02 -6.06 8.07
CA GLU A 85 5.96 -7.53 8.08
C GLU A 85 6.58 -8.15 9.33
N LYS A 86 7.72 -7.61 9.76
CA LYS A 86 8.51 -8.09 10.92
C LYS A 86 8.11 -7.44 12.25
N ASN A 87 7.06 -6.62 12.26
CA ASN A 87 6.60 -5.99 13.50
C ASN A 87 6.09 -7.06 14.48
N LYS A 88 6.76 -7.18 15.61
CA LYS A 88 6.42 -8.14 16.66
C LYS A 88 5.02 -7.97 17.22
N ALA A 89 4.50 -6.75 17.23
CA ALA A 89 3.13 -6.50 17.67
C ALA A 89 2.06 -7.07 16.72
N PHE A 90 2.44 -7.43 15.49
CA PHE A 90 1.52 -7.94 14.47
C PHE A 90 1.74 -9.42 14.14
N GLU A 91 2.74 -10.09 14.75
CA GLU A 91 3.12 -11.45 14.35
C GLU A 91 1.96 -12.46 14.46
N ASP A 92 1.11 -12.33 15.47
CA ASP A 92 -0.04 -13.21 15.67
C ASP A 92 -1.15 -13.01 14.63
N LEU A 93 -1.24 -11.84 14.00
CA LEU A 93 -2.23 -11.58 12.95
C LEU A 93 -2.04 -12.50 11.75
N TRP A 94 -0.81 -12.85 11.43
CA TRP A 94 -0.49 -13.60 10.21
C TRP A 94 -0.96 -15.05 10.24
N VAL A 95 -1.24 -15.57 11.42
CA VAL A 95 -1.78 -16.93 11.66
C VAL A 95 -3.22 -16.92 12.18
N MET A 96 -3.75 -15.76 12.58
CA MET A 96 -5.09 -15.59 13.15
C MET A 96 -6.19 -15.97 12.15
N ASN A 97 -7.27 -16.56 12.61
CA ASN A 97 -8.48 -16.76 11.81
C ASN A 97 -9.51 -15.62 12.01
N ALA A 98 -10.49 -15.52 11.11
CA ALA A 98 -11.49 -14.45 11.16
C ALA A 98 -12.38 -14.49 12.43
N ALA A 99 -12.62 -15.65 13.00
CA ALA A 99 -13.43 -15.77 14.22
C ALA A 99 -12.71 -15.19 15.44
N ASP A 100 -11.39 -15.40 15.52
CA ASP A 100 -10.56 -14.86 16.60
C ASP A 100 -10.40 -13.33 16.50
N ALA A 101 -10.54 -12.75 15.30
CA ALA A 101 -10.43 -11.31 15.08
C ALA A 101 -11.43 -10.49 15.90
N THR A 102 -12.61 -11.04 16.21
CA THR A 102 -13.67 -10.36 16.97
C THR A 102 -13.42 -10.29 18.48
N ILE A 103 -12.40 -10.98 18.99
CA ILE A 103 -11.95 -10.86 20.38
C ILE A 103 -11.37 -9.44 20.58
N GLU A 104 -11.76 -8.76 21.65
CA GLU A 104 -11.45 -7.33 21.88
C GLU A 104 -9.94 -7.03 21.80
N GLU A 105 -9.11 -7.87 22.40
CA GLU A 105 -7.65 -7.73 22.35
C GLU A 105 -7.12 -7.81 20.91
N ASN A 106 -7.56 -8.82 20.14
CA ASN A 106 -7.19 -9.03 18.75
C ASN A 106 -7.70 -7.89 17.86
N ALA A 107 -8.93 -7.44 18.09
CA ALA A 107 -9.49 -6.30 17.38
C ALA A 107 -8.66 -5.01 17.58
N SER A 108 -8.10 -4.80 18.77
CA SER A 108 -7.20 -3.70 19.06
C SER A 108 -5.89 -3.78 18.26
N ILE A 109 -5.29 -4.98 18.16
CA ILE A 109 -4.09 -5.21 17.37
C ILE A 109 -4.37 -5.01 15.87
N ILE A 110 -5.50 -5.51 15.38
CA ILE A 110 -5.93 -5.31 13.98
C ILE A 110 -6.08 -3.82 13.65
N LYS A 111 -6.71 -3.04 14.53
CA LYS A 111 -6.83 -1.58 14.38
C LYS A 111 -5.47 -0.91 14.26
N SER A 112 -4.54 -1.23 15.16
CA SER A 112 -3.18 -0.70 15.15
C SER A 112 -2.42 -1.07 13.88
N ALA A 113 -2.60 -2.30 13.38
CA ALA A 113 -2.00 -2.74 12.13
C ALA A 113 -2.62 -2.03 10.91
N MET A 114 -3.94 -1.77 10.91
CA MET A 114 -4.60 -0.99 9.86
C MET A 114 -4.09 0.44 9.80
N ASP A 115 -3.90 1.10 10.94
CA ASP A 115 -3.33 2.45 11.00
C ASP A 115 -1.89 2.47 10.48
N ALA A 116 -1.06 1.51 10.92
CA ALA A 116 0.31 1.37 10.43
C ALA A 116 0.36 1.09 8.92
N TYR A 117 -0.52 0.22 8.41
CA TYR A 117 -0.64 -0.06 6.97
C TYR A 117 -1.08 1.18 6.18
N SER A 118 -2.06 1.93 6.67
CA SER A 118 -2.56 3.13 5.99
C SER A 118 -1.48 4.21 5.86
N ALA A 119 -0.58 4.31 6.82
CA ALA A 119 0.54 5.26 6.83
C ALA A 119 1.67 4.89 5.86
N LEU A 120 1.71 3.65 5.34
CA LEU A 120 2.71 3.23 4.36
C LEU A 120 2.50 3.93 3.01
N SER A 121 3.59 4.08 2.25
CA SER A 121 3.51 4.53 0.86
C SER A 121 2.81 3.50 -0.04
N ASP A 122 2.36 3.94 -1.22
CA ASP A 122 1.74 3.05 -2.21
C ASP A 122 2.69 1.93 -2.65
N LYS A 123 4.00 2.22 -2.79
CA LYS A 123 5.02 1.22 -3.15
C LYS A 123 5.16 0.14 -2.10
N ALA A 124 5.20 0.52 -0.81
CA ALA A 124 5.24 -0.43 0.30
C ALA A 124 3.96 -1.26 0.38
N LYS A 125 2.79 -0.63 0.21
CA LYS A 125 1.50 -1.33 0.13
C LYS A 125 1.46 -2.33 -1.03
N GLU A 126 1.97 -1.95 -2.21
CA GLU A 126 2.05 -2.86 -3.37
C GLU A 126 3.00 -4.05 -3.14
N GLN A 127 4.07 -3.87 -2.38
CA GLN A 127 4.92 -4.99 -1.94
C GLN A 127 4.13 -5.93 -1.03
N LEU A 128 3.48 -5.42 0.02
CA LEU A 128 2.68 -6.22 0.96
C LEU A 128 1.49 -6.95 0.32
N LYS A 129 1.00 -6.49 -0.83
CA LYS A 129 0.01 -7.21 -1.64
C LYS A 129 0.59 -8.43 -2.36
N LYS A 130 1.91 -8.55 -2.48
CA LYS A 130 2.62 -9.65 -3.15
C LYS A 130 3.29 -10.58 -2.17
N ASP A 131 3.87 -10.03 -1.10
CA ASP A 131 4.63 -10.79 -0.12
C ASP A 131 3.70 -11.65 0.75
N LYS A 132 4.10 -12.90 0.94
CA LYS A 132 3.29 -13.90 1.62
C LYS A 132 3.55 -13.89 3.12
N CYS A 133 2.49 -13.80 3.92
CA CYS A 133 2.56 -14.01 5.37
C CYS A 133 2.43 -15.50 5.75
N ASN A 134 1.81 -16.30 4.88
CA ASN A 134 1.68 -17.76 5.03
C ASN A 134 1.57 -18.42 3.64
N SER A 135 1.23 -19.71 3.58
CA SER A 135 1.15 -20.46 2.30
C SER A 135 0.08 -19.95 1.34
N THR A 136 -0.96 -19.28 1.81
CA THR A 136 -2.11 -18.86 1.02
C THR A 136 -2.22 -17.35 0.90
N ASP A 137 -2.02 -16.63 2.01
CA ASP A 137 -2.36 -15.22 2.13
C ASP A 137 -1.12 -14.32 1.96
N THR A 138 -1.34 -13.14 1.40
CA THR A 138 -0.39 -12.03 1.47
C THR A 138 -0.60 -11.22 2.75
N TYR A 139 0.40 -10.43 3.18
CA TYR A 139 0.26 -9.57 4.36
C TYR A 139 -0.93 -8.62 4.23
N ALA A 140 -1.05 -7.91 3.11
CA ALA A 140 -2.19 -7.02 2.88
C ALA A 140 -3.52 -7.77 2.80
N GLY A 141 -3.57 -8.92 2.11
CA GLY A 141 -4.79 -9.73 1.99
C GLY A 141 -5.27 -10.26 3.32
N LYS A 142 -4.34 -10.75 4.16
CA LYS A 142 -4.66 -11.22 5.51
C LYS A 142 -5.19 -10.11 6.40
N LEU A 143 -4.50 -8.96 6.42
CA LEU A 143 -4.94 -7.81 7.20
C LEU A 143 -6.34 -7.34 6.79
N MET A 144 -6.62 -7.24 5.48
CA MET A 144 -7.95 -6.86 4.98
C MET A 144 -9.04 -7.88 5.38
N ALA A 145 -8.74 -9.17 5.36
CA ALA A 145 -9.69 -10.20 5.78
C ALA A 145 -10.05 -10.08 7.28
N LEU A 146 -9.04 -9.81 8.13
CA LEU A 146 -9.26 -9.58 9.55
C LEU A 146 -10.01 -8.27 9.81
N ALA A 147 -9.66 -7.19 9.09
CA ALA A 147 -10.35 -5.91 9.18
C ALA A 147 -11.83 -6.02 8.78
N LYS A 148 -12.16 -6.82 7.76
CA LYS A 148 -13.55 -7.13 7.39
C LYS A 148 -14.31 -7.84 8.51
N ALA A 149 -13.66 -8.79 9.19
CA ALA A 149 -14.27 -9.52 10.29
C ALA A 149 -14.68 -8.63 11.48
N ILE A 150 -14.00 -7.50 11.68
CA ILE A 150 -14.30 -6.52 12.73
C ILE A 150 -15.02 -5.26 12.21
N GLY A 151 -15.46 -5.25 10.95
CA GLY A 151 -16.22 -4.15 10.34
C GLY A 151 -15.43 -2.90 9.95
N LEU A 152 -14.09 -2.98 9.90
CA LEU A 152 -13.23 -1.87 9.45
C LEU A 152 -12.91 -1.89 7.96
N ALA A 153 -13.37 -2.87 7.22
CA ALA A 153 -13.22 -2.95 5.77
C ALA A 153 -14.43 -3.67 5.15
N GLY A 154 -14.64 -3.50 3.87
CA GLY A 154 -15.69 -4.20 3.15
C GLY A 154 -15.61 -3.99 1.65
N ASP A 155 -16.54 -4.67 0.94
CA ASP A 155 -16.67 -4.57 -0.51
C ASP A 155 -18.07 -4.09 -0.88
N ILE A 156 -18.16 -3.22 -1.89
CA ILE A 156 -19.42 -2.78 -2.51
C ILE A 156 -19.30 -3.09 -4.01
N GLY A 157 -19.61 -4.31 -4.41
CA GLY A 157 -19.35 -4.79 -5.75
C GLY A 157 -17.85 -4.84 -6.05
N THR A 158 -17.39 -4.03 -7.01
CA THR A 158 -15.95 -3.89 -7.37
C THR A 158 -15.24 -2.76 -6.63
N ILE A 159 -15.95 -2.08 -5.74
CA ILE A 159 -15.40 -1.02 -4.88
C ILE A 159 -15.08 -1.64 -3.52
N GLN A 160 -13.93 -1.28 -2.98
CA GLN A 160 -13.50 -1.66 -1.64
C GLN A 160 -13.44 -0.42 -0.75
N TYR A 161 -13.68 -0.60 0.53
CA TYR A 161 -13.51 0.47 1.51
C TYR A 161 -12.79 0.00 2.76
N THR A 162 -12.12 0.94 3.42
CA THR A 162 -11.55 0.77 4.75
C THR A 162 -11.95 1.95 5.62
N ILE A 163 -12.09 1.71 6.92
CA ILE A 163 -12.38 2.73 7.92
C ILE A 163 -11.18 2.80 8.87
N SER A 164 -10.73 4.02 9.20
CA SER A 164 -9.69 4.24 10.20
C SER A 164 -10.12 3.70 11.58
N SER A 165 -9.15 3.42 12.44
CA SER A 165 -9.40 2.84 13.78
C SER A 165 -10.27 3.72 14.65
N ASP A 166 -10.21 5.05 14.47
CA ASP A 166 -11.04 6.05 15.18
C ASP A 166 -12.45 6.23 14.56
N GLY A 167 -12.72 5.56 13.43
CA GLY A 167 -14.01 5.63 12.72
C GLY A 167 -14.26 6.93 11.96
N LYS A 168 -13.26 7.80 11.82
CA LYS A 168 -13.44 9.14 11.26
C LYS A 168 -13.09 9.29 9.79
N THR A 169 -12.24 8.41 9.27
CA THR A 169 -11.83 8.44 7.85
C THR A 169 -12.27 7.17 7.15
N LEU A 170 -12.98 7.34 6.04
CA LEU A 170 -13.33 6.26 5.12
C LEU A 170 -12.49 6.42 3.86
N THR A 171 -11.74 5.38 3.51
CA THR A 171 -10.98 5.32 2.25
C THR A 171 -11.67 4.36 1.27
N VAL A 172 -11.86 4.80 0.04
CA VAL A 172 -12.54 4.05 -1.02
C VAL A 172 -11.59 3.82 -2.20
N THR A 173 -11.50 2.57 -2.65
CA THR A 173 -10.67 2.14 -3.79
C THR A 173 -11.48 1.27 -4.74
N GLY A 174 -10.92 0.95 -5.92
CA GLY A 174 -11.54 0.02 -6.87
C GLY A 174 -12.05 0.69 -8.14
N SER A 175 -13.14 0.17 -8.72
CA SER A 175 -13.65 0.66 -10.00
C SER A 175 -15.17 0.56 -10.08
N GLY A 176 -15.78 1.33 -11.00
CA GLY A 176 -17.21 1.28 -11.27
C GLY A 176 -18.00 2.40 -10.62
N ALA A 177 -19.27 2.12 -10.28
CA ALA A 177 -20.19 3.12 -9.74
C ALA A 177 -20.64 2.75 -8.32
N LEU A 178 -20.54 3.69 -7.41
CA LEU A 178 -21.10 3.63 -6.08
C LEU A 178 -22.54 4.15 -6.14
N SER A 179 -23.50 3.25 -6.20
CA SER A 179 -24.93 3.59 -6.21
C SER A 179 -25.49 3.70 -4.80
N ALA A 180 -26.60 4.43 -4.64
CA ALA A 180 -27.27 4.57 -3.35
C ALA A 180 -27.72 3.22 -2.77
N ASP A 181 -28.29 2.35 -3.58
CA ASP A 181 -28.81 1.05 -3.13
C ASP A 181 -27.70 0.14 -2.59
N MET A 182 -26.56 0.10 -3.27
CA MET A 182 -25.41 -0.69 -2.86
C MET A 182 -24.70 -0.06 -1.64
N ALA A 183 -24.52 1.26 -1.66
CA ALA A 183 -23.82 1.99 -0.62
C ALA A 183 -24.60 1.98 0.71
N ASN A 184 -25.91 2.20 0.69
CA ASN A 184 -26.71 2.31 1.91
C ASN A 184 -26.63 1.05 2.78
N VAL A 185 -26.64 -0.14 2.21
CA VAL A 185 -26.50 -1.39 2.96
C VAL A 185 -25.13 -1.43 3.65
N ALA A 186 -24.07 -1.25 2.87
CA ALA A 186 -22.69 -1.29 3.38
C ALA A 186 -22.44 -0.20 4.43
N TRP A 187 -22.94 1.02 4.23
CA TRP A 187 -22.74 2.14 5.15
C TRP A 187 -23.48 1.99 6.48
N ILE A 188 -24.64 1.33 6.48
CA ILE A 188 -25.36 1.00 7.72
C ILE A 188 -24.57 -0.05 8.51
N GLU A 189 -24.10 -1.12 7.84
CA GLU A 189 -23.30 -2.16 8.47
C GLU A 189 -21.96 -1.61 9.00
N ALA A 190 -21.30 -0.76 8.24
CA ALA A 190 -20.03 -0.13 8.59
C ALA A 190 -20.17 1.06 9.57
N LYS A 191 -21.40 1.48 9.92
CA LYS A 191 -21.69 2.57 10.86
C LYS A 191 -21.01 3.89 10.49
N VAL A 192 -21.02 4.25 9.20
CA VAL A 192 -20.30 5.42 8.67
C VAL A 192 -20.85 6.80 9.09
N GLY A 193 -21.88 6.86 9.93
CA GLY A 193 -22.47 8.12 10.37
C GLY A 193 -21.51 9.04 11.10
N SER A 194 -20.42 8.52 11.68
CA SER A 194 -19.36 9.27 12.35
C SER A 194 -18.18 9.64 11.46
N VAL A 195 -18.20 9.23 10.18
CA VAL A 195 -17.13 9.53 9.22
C VAL A 195 -17.13 11.03 8.91
N GLU A 196 -16.01 11.68 9.19
CA GLU A 196 -15.77 13.10 8.94
C GLU A 196 -15.02 13.32 7.62
N ASN A 197 -14.19 12.34 7.21
CA ASN A 197 -13.31 12.45 6.04
C ASN A 197 -13.55 11.29 5.08
N LEU A 198 -13.80 11.59 3.82
CA LEU A 198 -13.87 10.62 2.72
C LEU A 198 -12.66 10.78 1.81
N VAL A 199 -11.87 9.73 1.66
CA VAL A 199 -10.73 9.67 0.75
C VAL A 199 -11.06 8.71 -0.39
N ILE A 200 -10.95 9.16 -1.63
CA ILE A 200 -11.25 8.35 -2.82
C ILE A 200 -9.96 8.22 -3.64
N GLU A 201 -9.33 7.08 -3.54
CA GLU A 201 -8.03 6.78 -4.17
C GLU A 201 -8.14 6.21 -5.59
N SER A 202 -9.34 6.08 -6.12
CA SER A 202 -9.58 5.49 -7.45
C SER A 202 -10.62 6.28 -8.25
N ALA A 203 -10.52 6.25 -9.58
CA ALA A 203 -11.45 6.92 -10.48
C ALA A 203 -12.79 6.17 -10.55
N ILE A 204 -13.65 6.37 -9.57
CA ILE A 204 -15.00 5.80 -9.48
C ILE A 204 -16.08 6.82 -9.85
N THR A 205 -17.31 6.34 -10.05
CA THR A 205 -18.49 7.20 -10.20
C THR A 205 -19.33 7.17 -8.94
N ILE A 206 -19.57 8.33 -8.32
CA ILE A 206 -20.47 8.46 -7.17
C ILE A 206 -21.85 8.88 -7.67
N GLN A 207 -22.85 8.09 -7.38
CA GLN A 207 -24.23 8.37 -7.77
C GLN A 207 -25.01 9.10 -6.66
N ASN A 208 -26.12 9.69 -7.05
CA ASN A 208 -27.01 10.39 -6.13
C ASN A 208 -27.40 9.50 -4.94
N GLY A 209 -27.32 10.06 -3.74
CA GLY A 209 -27.68 9.41 -2.48
C GLY A 209 -26.66 8.37 -1.94
N ALA A 210 -25.57 8.11 -2.67
CA ALA A 210 -24.58 7.12 -2.23
C ALA A 210 -23.84 7.50 -0.94
N LEU A 211 -23.83 8.77 -0.54
CA LEU A 211 -23.18 9.27 0.67
C LEU A 211 -24.14 9.75 1.76
N ASN A 212 -25.46 9.51 1.60
CA ASN A 212 -26.48 10.03 2.53
C ASN A 212 -26.30 9.58 3.98
N ASN A 213 -25.70 8.42 4.20
CA ASN A 213 -25.47 7.89 5.56
C ASN A 213 -24.23 8.47 6.25
N MET A 214 -23.43 9.29 5.58
CA MET A 214 -22.24 9.95 6.12
C MET A 214 -22.63 11.33 6.69
N THR A 215 -23.45 11.34 7.74
CA THR A 215 -24.05 12.57 8.26
C THR A 215 -23.07 13.53 8.94
N ALA A 216 -21.88 13.06 9.31
CA ALA A 216 -20.80 13.85 9.87
C ALA A 216 -19.72 14.25 8.84
N LEU A 217 -19.94 13.99 7.54
CA LEU A 217 -18.93 14.22 6.51
C LEU A 217 -18.60 15.71 6.35
N GLU A 218 -17.34 16.04 6.59
CA GLU A 218 -16.80 17.41 6.51
C GLU A 218 -15.88 17.61 5.30
N THR A 219 -15.09 16.58 4.96
CA THR A 219 -14.09 16.67 3.89
C THR A 219 -14.19 15.53 2.89
N VAL A 220 -13.89 15.84 1.63
CA VAL A 220 -13.75 14.84 0.57
C VAL A 220 -12.44 15.11 -0.15
N ASP A 221 -11.52 14.16 -0.10
CA ASP A 221 -10.30 14.13 -0.90
C ASP A 221 -10.44 13.06 -1.98
N ALA A 222 -10.24 13.44 -3.22
CA ALA A 222 -10.48 12.55 -4.36
C ALA A 222 -9.43 12.69 -5.45
N VAL A 223 -8.94 11.56 -5.93
CA VAL A 223 -8.02 11.53 -7.07
C VAL A 223 -8.69 12.06 -8.34
N ARG A 224 -7.88 12.50 -9.28
CA ARG A 224 -8.36 12.95 -10.59
C ARG A 224 -9.11 11.82 -11.31
N GLY A 225 -10.29 12.12 -11.84
CA GLY A 225 -11.12 11.18 -12.61
C GLY A 225 -12.33 10.64 -11.87
N VAL A 226 -12.52 10.96 -10.58
CA VAL A 226 -13.77 10.71 -9.88
C VAL A 226 -14.90 11.50 -10.55
N LYS A 227 -16.02 10.83 -10.80
CA LYS A 227 -17.22 11.43 -11.39
C LYS A 227 -18.34 11.47 -10.38
N VAL A 228 -19.05 12.58 -10.31
CA VAL A 228 -20.25 12.74 -9.47
C VAL A 228 -21.47 12.88 -10.39
N VAL A 229 -22.44 12.00 -10.21
CA VAL A 229 -23.67 11.96 -11.01
C VAL A 229 -24.88 12.08 -10.10
N GLY A 230 -25.74 13.06 -10.34
CA GLY A 230 -26.97 13.25 -9.57
C GLY A 230 -27.17 14.63 -8.97
N GLY A 231 -26.32 15.58 -9.27
CA GLY A 231 -26.51 17.01 -8.91
C GLY A 231 -26.28 17.29 -7.41
N LYS A 232 -27.12 18.17 -6.83
CA LYS A 232 -26.93 18.74 -5.48
C LYS A 232 -27.05 17.75 -4.31
N ASN A 233 -27.58 16.54 -4.54
CA ASN A 233 -27.94 15.61 -3.47
C ASN A 233 -26.94 14.44 -3.35
N VAL A 234 -25.71 14.58 -3.85
CA VAL A 234 -24.70 13.52 -3.76
C VAL A 234 -24.02 13.55 -2.39
N PHE A 235 -23.84 14.73 -1.83
CA PHE A 235 -23.27 14.92 -0.50
C PHE A 235 -24.37 15.19 0.53
N PRO A 236 -24.23 14.71 1.77
CA PRO A 236 -25.17 15.04 2.86
C PRO A 236 -25.19 16.57 3.07
N ASN A 237 -26.38 17.09 3.39
CA ASN A 237 -26.56 18.52 3.70
C ASN A 237 -26.24 18.81 5.16
#